data_39111ddbe748ab0ea73dc515f37d4e07
#
_entry.id   39111ddbe748ab0ea73dc515f37d4e07
#
_cell.length_a   1.000
_cell.length_b   1.000
_cell.length_c   1.000
_cell.angle_alpha   90.00
_cell.angle_beta   90.00
_cell.angle_gamma   90.00
#
_symmetry.space_group_name_H-M   'P 1'
#
loop_
_entity.id
_entity.type
_entity.pdbx_description
1 polymer ?
#
loop_
_entity_poly.entity_id
_entity_poly.type
_entity_poly.pdbx_seq_one_letter_code
_entity_poly.pdbx_strand_id
1 'polypeptide(L)'
;MQAYLDQLRYVLENGIQKTDRTGVGTLSCFGLQARYKMADGFPAVTTKRLVWKSLLSELLWFISGSDNIRDLKAHLKSNRLWDGNYEDYLQRQSLSENDGSMGRIYGVQWRHWQGADGSPVDQLQDAIDLIQNNPESRRILVNAWNAAEIGSQEVALPPCHSFFQFYVAQDKLSLQMYQRSCDMFLGVPLNIASYSTLLHMVAQIT
;
A
#
# COMPACT_ATOMS: atom_id res chain seq x y z
N MET A 1 -16.85 6.82 6.90
CA MET A 1 -16.90 5.50 7.61
C MET A 1 -17.94 4.53 7.07
N GLN A 2 -19.13 5.00 6.71
CA GLN A 2 -20.23 4.12 6.27
C GLN A 2 -19.82 3.19 5.10
N ALA A 3 -19.13 3.71 4.08
CA ALA A 3 -18.67 2.92 2.94
C ALA A 3 -17.81 1.70 3.33
N TYR A 4 -16.97 1.82 4.37
CA TYR A 4 -16.21 0.69 4.91
C TYR A 4 -17.11 -0.34 5.60
N LEU A 5 -18.06 0.13 6.43
CA LEU A 5 -19.01 -0.75 7.13
C LEU A 5 -19.92 -1.49 6.16
N ASP A 6 -20.32 -0.83 5.08
CA ASP A 6 -21.15 -1.46 4.03
C ASP A 6 -20.38 -2.54 3.29
N GLN A 7 -19.09 -2.33 2.99
CA GLN A 7 -18.25 -3.38 2.43
C GLN A 7 -18.08 -4.57 3.39
N LEU A 8 -17.86 -4.29 4.69
CA LEU A 8 -17.73 -5.33 5.70
C LEU A 8 -19.00 -6.17 5.78
N ARG A 9 -20.16 -5.52 5.82
CA ARG A 9 -21.48 -6.20 5.82
C ARG A 9 -21.65 -7.03 4.55
N TYR A 10 -21.31 -6.46 3.39
CA TYR A 10 -21.42 -7.17 2.12
C TYR A 10 -20.58 -8.46 2.11
N VAL A 11 -19.36 -8.42 2.64
CA VAL A 11 -18.52 -9.64 2.76
C VAL A 11 -19.13 -10.66 3.69
N LEU A 12 -19.70 -10.25 4.81
CA LEU A 12 -20.36 -11.16 5.76
C LEU A 12 -21.60 -11.83 5.16
N GLU A 13 -22.39 -11.10 4.37
CA GLU A 13 -23.66 -11.57 3.81
C GLU A 13 -23.49 -12.34 2.48
N ASN A 14 -22.48 -12.01 1.68
CA ASN A 14 -22.30 -12.51 0.31
C ASN A 14 -20.95 -13.22 0.08
N GLY A 15 -20.11 -13.31 1.10
CA GLY A 15 -18.79 -13.90 0.99
C GLY A 15 -18.86 -15.42 0.77
N ILE A 16 -18.02 -15.91 -0.14
CA ILE A 16 -17.83 -17.33 -0.39
C ILE A 16 -16.76 -17.84 0.56
N GLN A 17 -17.05 -18.92 1.27
CA GLN A 17 -16.08 -19.56 2.14
C GLN A 17 -14.97 -20.21 1.30
N LYS A 18 -13.73 -19.88 1.63
CA LYS A 18 -12.52 -20.46 1.01
C LYS A 18 -11.56 -20.94 2.09
N THR A 19 -10.81 -21.97 1.78
CA THR A 19 -9.64 -22.35 2.56
C THR A 19 -8.52 -21.36 2.32
N ASP A 20 -7.73 -21.11 3.34
CA ASP A 20 -6.54 -20.28 3.26
C ASP A 20 -5.30 -21.06 3.74
N ARG A 21 -4.11 -20.42 3.64
CA ARG A 21 -2.85 -21.04 4.05
C ARG A 21 -2.76 -21.32 5.57
N THR A 22 -3.63 -20.67 6.37
CA THR A 22 -3.64 -20.83 7.84
C THR A 22 -4.55 -21.96 8.30
N GLY A 23 -5.39 -22.49 7.42
CA GLY A 23 -6.37 -23.53 7.75
C GLY A 23 -7.62 -23.04 8.50
N VAL A 24 -7.68 -21.75 8.84
CA VAL A 24 -8.85 -21.14 9.53
C VAL A 24 -10.01 -20.92 8.55
N GLY A 25 -9.69 -20.62 7.30
CA GLY A 25 -10.66 -20.26 6.26
C GLY A 25 -10.98 -18.77 6.24
N THR A 26 -11.54 -18.33 5.12
CA THR A 26 -11.94 -16.93 4.91
C THR A 26 -13.32 -16.86 4.25
N LEU A 27 -14.06 -15.77 4.55
CA LEU A 27 -15.16 -15.31 3.69
C LEU A 27 -14.57 -14.33 2.67
N SER A 28 -14.76 -14.59 1.39
CA SER A 28 -14.11 -13.85 0.31
C SER A 28 -15.13 -13.34 -0.70
N CYS A 29 -15.02 -12.07 -1.06
CA CYS A 29 -15.70 -11.44 -2.19
C CYS A 29 -14.68 -10.89 -3.17
N PHE A 30 -15.06 -10.81 -4.44
CA PHE A 30 -14.24 -10.20 -5.50
C PHE A 30 -14.92 -8.94 -6.05
N GLY A 31 -14.13 -7.88 -6.27
CA GLY A 31 -14.63 -6.70 -6.97
C GLY A 31 -15.44 -5.72 -6.11
N LEU A 32 -14.97 -5.37 -4.90
CA LEU A 32 -15.57 -4.32 -4.08
C LEU A 32 -14.87 -2.97 -4.33
N GLN A 33 -15.65 -1.88 -4.31
CA GLN A 33 -15.14 -0.51 -4.40
C GLN A 33 -15.79 0.37 -3.33
N ALA A 34 -14.99 1.22 -2.67
CA ALA A 34 -15.46 2.27 -1.77
C ALA A 34 -14.93 3.64 -2.20
N ARG A 35 -15.69 4.69 -1.92
CA ARG A 35 -15.30 6.08 -2.18
C ARG A 35 -15.39 6.87 -0.89
N TYR A 36 -14.36 7.70 -0.65
CA TYR A 36 -14.24 8.57 0.51
C TYR A 36 -14.02 9.99 0.02
N LYS A 37 -14.86 10.92 0.46
CA LYS A 37 -14.72 12.34 0.16
C LYS A 37 -13.99 13.01 1.31
N MET A 38 -12.84 13.64 1.06
CA MET A 38 -12.09 14.35 2.09
C MET A 38 -12.87 15.54 2.68
N ALA A 39 -13.80 16.12 1.90
CA ALA A 39 -14.70 17.17 2.38
C ALA A 39 -15.65 16.71 3.50
N ASP A 40 -15.94 15.40 3.60
CA ASP A 40 -16.75 14.81 4.66
C ASP A 40 -15.91 14.49 5.94
N GLY A 41 -14.64 14.86 5.92
CA GLY A 41 -13.65 14.58 6.96
C GLY A 41 -12.66 13.49 6.55
N PHE A 42 -11.55 13.41 7.29
CA PHE A 42 -10.55 12.38 7.06
C PHE A 42 -11.13 10.98 7.31
N PRO A 43 -11.01 10.01 6.37
CA PRO A 43 -11.70 8.73 6.45
C PRO A 43 -11.02 7.72 7.39
N ALA A 44 -10.67 8.13 8.59
CA ALA A 44 -10.20 7.22 9.61
C ALA A 44 -11.34 6.32 10.09
N VAL A 45 -11.10 5.00 10.09
CA VAL A 45 -12.05 4.05 10.66
C VAL A 45 -12.03 4.16 12.18
N THR A 46 -13.20 4.40 12.80
CA THR A 46 -13.35 4.62 14.24
C THR A 46 -13.91 3.42 14.99
N THR A 47 -14.29 2.35 14.29
CA THR A 47 -14.79 1.10 14.89
C THR A 47 -13.69 0.22 15.50
N LYS A 48 -12.43 0.58 15.26
CA LYS A 48 -11.27 -0.01 15.90
C LYS A 48 -10.19 1.07 16.11
N ARG A 49 -9.31 0.83 17.07
CA ARG A 49 -8.15 1.71 17.29
C ARG A 49 -7.16 1.59 16.12
N LEU A 50 -6.90 2.68 15.42
CA LEU A 50 -5.83 2.75 14.44
C LEU A 50 -4.50 3.01 15.16
N VAL A 51 -3.48 2.22 14.81
CA VAL A 51 -2.09 2.41 15.28
C VAL A 51 -1.40 3.48 14.42
N TRP A 52 -1.83 4.72 14.61
CA TRP A 52 -1.53 5.87 13.74
C TRP A 52 -0.03 6.08 13.51
N LYS A 53 0.79 5.99 14.57
CA LYS A 53 2.24 6.13 14.46
C LYS A 53 2.86 5.04 13.58
N SER A 54 2.38 3.80 13.69
CA SER A 54 2.88 2.68 12.86
C SER A 54 2.50 2.86 11.39
N LEU A 55 1.28 3.31 11.12
CA LEU A 55 0.82 3.63 9.77
C LEU A 55 1.66 4.74 9.13
N LEU A 56 1.90 5.84 9.85
CA LEU A 56 2.70 6.94 9.32
C LEU A 56 4.15 6.54 9.10
N SER A 57 4.76 5.78 10.03
CA SER A 57 6.13 5.31 9.85
C SER A 57 6.28 4.38 8.65
N GLU A 58 5.29 3.52 8.38
CA GLU A 58 5.25 2.66 7.20
C GLU A 58 5.11 3.49 5.91
N LEU A 59 4.19 4.45 5.87
CA LEU A 59 4.02 5.32 4.70
C LEU A 59 5.30 6.11 4.40
N LEU A 60 5.94 6.68 5.41
CA LEU A 60 7.20 7.41 5.24
C LEU A 60 8.33 6.48 4.77
N TRP A 61 8.37 5.25 5.27
CA TRP A 61 9.30 4.23 4.80
C TRP A 61 9.09 3.90 3.31
N PHE A 62 7.86 3.73 2.85
CA PHE A 62 7.57 3.53 1.42
C PHE A 62 7.97 4.76 0.58
N ILE A 63 7.65 5.97 1.03
CA ILE A 63 8.01 7.22 0.34
C ILE A 63 9.54 7.39 0.25
N SER A 64 10.30 6.90 1.24
CA SER A 64 11.77 6.97 1.21
C SER A 64 12.42 6.06 0.16
N GLY A 65 11.68 5.09 -0.38
CA GLY A 65 12.21 4.13 -1.36
C GLY A 65 13.04 3.00 -0.75
N SER A 66 13.12 2.91 0.59
CA SER A 66 13.86 1.87 1.27
C SER A 66 13.12 0.52 1.27
N ASP A 67 13.89 -0.56 1.20
CA ASP A 67 13.45 -1.94 1.42
C ASP A 67 13.88 -2.46 2.80
N ASN A 68 14.61 -1.66 3.57
CA ASN A 68 15.26 -2.11 4.79
C ASN A 68 14.35 -1.96 6.01
N ILE A 69 14.05 -3.06 6.70
CA ILE A 69 13.21 -3.03 7.90
C ILE A 69 13.82 -2.20 9.04
N ARG A 70 15.14 -2.01 9.06
CA ARG A 70 15.81 -1.17 10.06
C ARG A 70 15.44 0.29 9.89
N ASP A 71 15.23 0.76 8.65
CA ASP A 71 14.78 2.13 8.36
C ASP A 71 13.33 2.34 8.85
N LEU A 72 12.45 1.36 8.65
CA LEU A 72 11.12 1.39 9.27
C LEU A 72 11.22 1.49 10.80
N LYS A 73 12.11 0.72 11.43
CA LYS A 73 12.34 0.78 12.89
C LYS A 73 13.00 2.09 13.33
N ALA A 74 13.76 2.76 12.46
CA ALA A 74 14.31 4.08 12.74
C ALA A 74 13.21 5.15 12.85
N HIS A 75 12.16 5.06 12.02
CA HIS A 75 10.99 5.92 12.15
C HIS A 75 10.17 5.64 13.42
N LEU A 76 10.02 4.37 13.78
CA LEU A 76 9.28 3.96 14.98
C LEU A 76 9.74 2.57 15.44
N LYS A 77 10.56 2.52 16.51
CA LYS A 77 11.12 1.27 17.06
C LYS A 77 10.05 0.21 17.42
N SER A 78 8.87 0.65 17.85
CA SER A 78 7.76 -0.23 18.21
C SER A 78 6.89 -0.68 17.04
N ASN A 79 7.22 -0.28 15.79
CA ASN A 79 6.48 -0.75 14.62
C ASN A 79 6.78 -2.21 14.37
N ARG A 80 5.73 -3.05 14.41
CA ARG A 80 5.81 -4.50 14.19
C ARG A 80 4.99 -4.97 12.99
N LEU A 81 4.52 -4.06 12.15
CA LEU A 81 3.65 -4.42 11.02
C LEU A 81 4.32 -5.38 10.04
N TRP A 82 5.66 -5.34 9.96
CA TRP A 82 6.43 -6.12 9.00
C TRP A 82 7.30 -7.23 9.63
N ASP A 83 7.32 -7.36 10.96
CA ASP A 83 8.18 -8.33 11.64
C ASP A 83 7.95 -9.76 11.14
N GLY A 84 6.69 -10.22 11.11
CA GLY A 84 6.35 -11.55 10.63
C GLY A 84 6.69 -11.77 9.15
N ASN A 85 6.51 -10.75 8.29
CA ASN A 85 6.91 -10.86 6.88
C ASN A 85 8.42 -10.96 6.71
N TYR A 86 9.18 -10.26 7.55
CA TYR A 86 10.64 -10.32 7.55
C TYR A 86 11.14 -11.68 8.04
N GLU A 87 10.57 -12.19 9.12
CA GLU A 87 10.89 -13.54 9.66
C GLU A 87 10.58 -14.63 8.63
N ASP A 88 9.40 -14.61 8.00
CA ASP A 88 9.02 -15.53 6.93
C ASP A 88 9.97 -15.42 5.72
N TYR A 89 10.42 -14.20 5.40
CA TYR A 89 11.36 -13.97 4.31
C TYR A 89 12.73 -14.60 4.60
N LEU A 90 13.30 -14.35 5.78
CA LEU A 90 14.56 -14.97 6.19
C LEU A 90 14.47 -16.49 6.17
N GLN A 91 13.37 -17.05 6.67
CA GLN A 91 13.15 -18.49 6.68
C GLN A 91 13.12 -19.07 5.26
N ARG A 92 12.43 -18.43 4.32
CA ARG A 92 12.39 -18.85 2.91
C ARG A 92 13.76 -18.79 2.24
N GLN A 93 14.59 -17.83 2.64
CA GLN A 93 15.98 -17.69 2.17
C GLN A 93 16.97 -18.62 2.90
N SER A 94 16.50 -19.39 3.89
CA SER A 94 17.38 -20.22 4.76
C SER A 94 18.45 -19.39 5.49
N LEU A 95 18.10 -18.16 5.86
CA LEU A 95 18.96 -17.23 6.59
C LEU A 95 18.50 -17.07 8.04
N SER A 96 19.45 -16.94 8.96
CA SER A 96 19.16 -16.56 10.35
C SER A 96 18.97 -15.04 10.48
N GLU A 97 19.69 -14.28 9.68
CA GLU A 97 19.60 -12.81 9.56
C GLU A 97 20.18 -12.34 8.22
N ASN A 98 19.91 -11.11 7.86
CA ASN A 98 20.56 -10.39 6.77
C ASN A 98 20.80 -8.93 7.19
N ASP A 99 21.13 -8.04 6.26
CA ASP A 99 21.35 -6.60 6.48
C ASP A 99 20.06 -5.82 6.78
N GLY A 100 18.90 -6.47 6.76
CA GLY A 100 17.57 -5.88 6.96
C GLY A 100 16.78 -5.68 5.67
N SER A 101 17.34 -6.00 4.50
CA SER A 101 16.64 -5.92 3.22
C SER A 101 15.49 -6.93 3.16
N MET A 102 14.40 -6.50 2.60
CA MET A 102 13.18 -7.29 2.33
C MET A 102 12.93 -7.47 0.83
N GLY A 103 13.91 -7.13 0.00
CA GLY A 103 13.80 -7.13 -1.44
C GLY A 103 12.98 -5.94 -1.98
N ARG A 104 12.68 -5.97 -3.26
CA ARG A 104 12.06 -4.84 -3.98
C ARG A 104 10.57 -4.70 -3.68
N ILE A 105 10.24 -4.37 -2.41
CA ILE A 105 8.88 -4.11 -1.93
C ILE A 105 8.38 -2.71 -2.33
N TYR A 106 7.20 -2.31 -1.89
CA TYR A 106 6.47 -1.10 -2.24
C TYR A 106 7.32 0.16 -2.48
N GLY A 107 8.16 0.55 -1.52
CA GLY A 107 8.94 1.78 -1.58
C GLY A 107 9.97 1.75 -2.72
N VAL A 108 10.65 0.63 -2.89
CA VAL A 108 11.62 0.46 -3.98
C VAL A 108 10.91 0.53 -5.34
N GLN A 109 9.74 -0.11 -5.48
CA GLN A 109 8.99 -0.02 -6.73
C GLN A 109 8.50 1.40 -7.01
N TRP A 110 8.10 2.16 -6.01
CA TRP A 110 7.62 3.53 -6.17
C TRP A 110 8.73 4.52 -6.57
N ARG A 111 9.93 4.36 -5.99
CA ARG A 111 11.02 5.33 -6.09
C ARG A 111 12.20 4.89 -6.95
N HIS A 112 12.35 3.59 -7.15
CA HIS A 112 13.50 2.99 -7.83
C HIS A 112 13.06 1.84 -8.74
N TRP A 113 11.97 2.05 -9.52
CA TRP A 113 11.53 1.07 -10.52
C TRP A 113 12.65 0.84 -11.53
N GLN A 114 12.93 -0.41 -11.85
CA GLN A 114 13.95 -0.73 -12.83
C GLN A 114 13.42 -0.55 -14.25
N GLY A 115 13.94 0.44 -14.98
CA GLY A 115 13.66 0.66 -16.38
C GLY A 115 14.24 -0.43 -17.27
N ALA A 116 13.81 -0.46 -18.53
CA ALA A 116 14.26 -1.46 -19.52
C ALA A 116 15.77 -1.44 -19.79
N ASP A 117 16.39 -0.28 -19.62
CA ASP A 117 17.85 -0.06 -19.76
C ASP A 117 18.61 -0.23 -18.41
N GLY A 118 17.90 -0.62 -17.35
CA GLY A 118 18.45 -0.76 -16.00
C GLY A 118 18.50 0.54 -15.21
N SER A 119 18.13 1.70 -15.78
CA SER A 119 18.05 2.96 -15.05
C SER A 119 16.90 2.96 -14.05
N PRO A 120 17.04 3.60 -12.88
CA PRO A 120 15.96 3.74 -11.93
C PRO A 120 14.93 4.78 -12.42
N VAL A 121 13.65 4.46 -12.27
CA VAL A 121 12.52 5.38 -12.51
C VAL A 121 11.86 5.70 -11.18
N ASP A 122 11.76 6.98 -10.84
CA ASP A 122 11.05 7.45 -9.66
C ASP A 122 9.59 7.77 -10.02
N GLN A 123 8.75 6.73 -9.99
CA GLN A 123 7.34 6.84 -10.37
C GLN A 123 6.56 7.84 -9.50
N LEU A 124 6.91 7.97 -8.22
CA LEU A 124 6.21 8.90 -7.32
C LEU A 124 6.57 10.35 -7.65
N GLN A 125 7.85 10.64 -7.96
CA GLN A 125 8.25 11.97 -8.41
C GLN A 125 7.62 12.30 -9.77
N ASP A 126 7.67 11.38 -10.73
CA ASP A 126 7.04 11.55 -12.04
C ASP A 126 5.53 11.85 -11.93
N ALA A 127 4.84 11.19 -10.98
CA ALA A 127 3.43 11.46 -10.72
C ALA A 127 3.21 12.88 -10.16
N ILE A 128 4.05 13.36 -9.25
CA ILE A 128 4.00 14.71 -8.71
C ILE A 128 4.26 15.73 -9.82
N ASP A 129 5.28 15.52 -10.63
CA ASP A 129 5.64 16.40 -11.75
C ASP A 129 4.51 16.48 -12.79
N LEU A 130 3.85 15.37 -13.07
CA LEU A 130 2.68 15.33 -13.95
C LEU A 130 1.48 16.09 -13.36
N ILE A 131 1.21 15.98 -12.06
CA ILE A 131 0.13 16.74 -11.41
C ILE A 131 0.40 18.25 -11.56
N GLN A 132 1.63 18.69 -11.36
CA GLN A 132 2.01 20.10 -11.43
C GLN A 132 2.03 20.66 -12.86
N ASN A 133 2.58 19.89 -13.81
CA ASN A 133 2.92 20.40 -15.15
C ASN A 133 1.97 19.94 -16.26
N ASN A 134 1.23 18.85 -16.05
CA ASN A 134 0.28 18.28 -17.00
C ASN A 134 -0.88 17.56 -16.28
N PRO A 135 -1.70 18.28 -15.50
CA PRO A 135 -2.76 17.71 -14.66
C PRO A 135 -3.83 16.93 -15.45
N GLU A 136 -4.00 17.22 -16.74
CA GLU A 136 -4.91 16.49 -17.64
C GLU A 136 -4.38 15.11 -18.06
N SER A 137 -3.15 14.75 -17.67
CA SER A 137 -2.55 13.45 -17.99
C SER A 137 -3.37 12.31 -17.37
N ARG A 138 -3.63 11.28 -18.16
CA ARG A 138 -4.24 10.02 -17.72
C ARG A 138 -3.22 8.96 -17.32
N ARG A 139 -1.95 9.36 -17.17
CA ARG A 139 -0.81 8.50 -16.86
C ARG A 139 -0.19 8.76 -15.49
N ILE A 140 -0.91 9.47 -14.61
CA ILE A 140 -0.46 9.80 -13.26
C ILE A 140 -0.67 8.55 -12.38
N LEU A 141 0.19 7.55 -12.57
CA LEU A 141 0.05 6.23 -11.99
C LEU A 141 1.36 5.77 -11.37
N VAL A 142 1.29 5.14 -10.20
CA VAL A 142 2.42 4.53 -9.50
C VAL A 142 2.12 3.03 -9.30
N ASN A 143 2.97 2.18 -9.85
CA ASN A 143 2.82 0.73 -9.86
C ASN A 143 3.81 0.07 -8.91
N ALA A 144 3.32 -0.81 -8.04
CA ALA A 144 4.15 -1.65 -7.18
C ALA A 144 4.21 -3.10 -7.67
N TRP A 145 3.32 -3.51 -8.58
CA TRP A 145 3.25 -4.88 -9.08
C TRP A 145 4.22 -5.09 -10.24
N ASN A 146 5.39 -5.65 -9.95
CA ASN A 146 6.37 -6.04 -10.96
C ASN A 146 6.24 -7.53 -11.26
N ALA A 147 5.62 -7.86 -12.39
CA ALA A 147 5.32 -9.24 -12.78
C ALA A 147 6.59 -10.11 -12.92
N ALA A 148 7.73 -9.51 -13.25
CA ALA A 148 9.00 -10.23 -13.38
C ALA A 148 9.58 -10.66 -12.02
N GLU A 149 9.23 -9.97 -10.94
CA GLU A 149 9.79 -10.19 -9.59
C GLU A 149 8.84 -10.97 -8.67
N ILE A 150 7.53 -10.99 -8.95
CA ILE A 150 6.52 -11.59 -8.07
C ILE A 150 6.70 -13.11 -7.87
N GLY A 151 7.21 -13.81 -8.86
CA GLY A 151 7.46 -15.26 -8.80
C GLY A 151 8.78 -15.62 -8.13
N SER A 152 9.66 -14.64 -7.89
CA SER A 152 10.94 -14.86 -7.24
C SER A 152 10.75 -14.97 -5.71
N GLN A 153 11.62 -15.72 -5.05
CA GLN A 153 11.66 -15.76 -3.59
C GLN A 153 12.39 -14.53 -3.00
N GLU A 154 12.83 -13.61 -3.85
CA GLU A 154 13.64 -12.44 -3.51
C GLU A 154 12.86 -11.29 -2.91
N VAL A 155 11.53 -11.36 -2.91
CA VAL A 155 10.65 -10.34 -2.35
C VAL A 155 9.94 -10.86 -1.12
N ALA A 156 10.05 -10.13 0.01
CA ALA A 156 9.46 -10.56 1.27
C ALA A 156 7.94 -10.73 1.20
N LEU A 157 7.26 -9.82 0.49
CA LEU A 157 5.81 -9.86 0.32
C LEU A 157 5.42 -9.30 -1.06
N PRO A 158 4.74 -10.10 -1.92
CA PRO A 158 4.13 -9.58 -3.13
C PRO A 158 3.12 -8.48 -2.82
N PRO A 159 3.17 -7.30 -3.49
CA PRO A 159 2.34 -6.16 -3.16
C PRO A 159 0.84 -6.47 -3.19
N CYS A 160 0.13 -6.20 -2.09
CA CYS A 160 -1.33 -6.31 -2.01
C CYS A 160 -2.00 -5.10 -2.67
N HIS A 161 -1.57 -3.87 -2.34
CA HIS A 161 -1.90 -2.67 -3.10
C HIS A 161 -0.97 -2.58 -4.30
N SER A 162 -1.51 -3.02 -5.45
CA SER A 162 -0.73 -3.28 -6.66
C SER A 162 -0.33 -2.01 -7.38
N PHE A 163 -1.22 -1.03 -7.44
CA PHE A 163 -0.97 0.29 -8.00
C PHE A 163 -1.96 1.32 -7.48
N PHE A 164 -1.63 2.58 -7.66
CA PHE A 164 -2.56 3.69 -7.44
C PHE A 164 -2.42 4.75 -8.54
N GLN A 165 -3.48 5.50 -8.76
CA GLN A 165 -3.57 6.51 -9.79
C GLN A 165 -4.11 7.81 -9.18
N PHE A 166 -3.52 8.93 -9.57
CA PHE A 166 -4.06 10.26 -9.30
C PHE A 166 -4.92 10.75 -10.47
N TYR A 167 -5.85 11.61 -10.14
CA TYR A 167 -6.71 12.28 -11.10
C TYR A 167 -7.00 13.70 -10.64
N VAL A 168 -6.76 14.66 -11.53
CA VAL A 168 -7.02 16.09 -11.27
C VAL A 168 -8.25 16.53 -12.07
N ALA A 169 -9.19 17.17 -11.40
CA ALA A 169 -10.35 17.78 -12.05
C ALA A 169 -10.93 18.89 -11.16
N GLN A 170 -11.28 20.02 -11.74
CA GLN A 170 -11.91 21.16 -11.03
C GLN A 170 -11.07 21.58 -9.80
N ASP A 171 -9.76 21.73 -9.96
CA ASP A 171 -8.80 22.08 -8.91
C ASP A 171 -8.84 21.13 -7.68
N LYS A 172 -9.19 19.87 -7.92
CA LYS A 172 -9.23 18.82 -6.89
C LYS A 172 -8.42 17.62 -7.31
N LEU A 173 -7.61 17.13 -6.39
CA LEU A 173 -6.87 15.89 -6.54
C LEU A 173 -7.67 14.72 -5.97
N SER A 174 -7.73 13.63 -6.74
CA SER A 174 -8.29 12.35 -6.31
C SER A 174 -7.21 11.26 -6.41
N LEU A 175 -7.34 10.24 -5.58
CA LEU A 175 -6.47 9.05 -5.62
C LEU A 175 -7.36 7.79 -5.62
N GLN A 176 -7.10 6.88 -6.54
CA GLN A 176 -7.67 5.54 -6.54
C GLN A 176 -6.55 4.52 -6.36
N MET A 177 -6.69 3.62 -5.40
CA MET A 177 -5.78 2.51 -5.16
C MET A 177 -6.48 1.19 -5.50
N TYR A 178 -5.79 0.32 -6.21
CA TYR A 178 -6.23 -1.05 -6.48
C TYR A 178 -5.51 -2.04 -5.56
N GLN A 179 -6.31 -2.81 -4.84
CA GLN A 179 -5.83 -3.88 -3.98
C GLN A 179 -6.27 -5.24 -4.54
N ARG A 180 -5.28 -6.10 -4.90
CA ARG A 180 -5.54 -7.47 -5.40
C ARG A 180 -6.01 -8.42 -4.31
N SER A 181 -5.67 -8.12 -3.06
CA SER A 181 -5.98 -8.89 -1.86
C SER A 181 -5.97 -7.97 -0.67
N CYS A 182 -6.93 -8.11 0.22
CA CYS A 182 -6.98 -7.32 1.45
C CYS A 182 -7.71 -8.08 2.56
N ASP A 183 -7.24 -7.87 3.79
CA ASP A 183 -7.99 -8.22 4.99
C ASP A 183 -8.85 -7.03 5.39
N MET A 184 -10.17 -7.23 5.38
CA MET A 184 -11.15 -6.17 5.62
C MET A 184 -11.08 -5.62 7.04
N PHE A 185 -10.60 -6.40 8.01
CA PHE A 185 -10.56 -5.98 9.42
C PHE A 185 -9.17 -5.48 9.84
N LEU A 186 -8.09 -6.16 9.43
CA LEU A 186 -6.73 -5.81 9.84
C LEU A 186 -6.11 -4.75 8.93
N GLY A 187 -6.08 -4.99 7.61
CA GLY A 187 -5.34 -4.16 6.65
C GLY A 187 -6.12 -2.97 6.12
N VAL A 188 -7.36 -3.17 5.66
CA VAL A 188 -8.13 -2.12 4.97
C VAL A 188 -8.26 -0.82 5.76
N PRO A 189 -8.53 -0.82 7.10
CA PRO A 189 -8.57 0.41 7.87
C PRO A 189 -7.27 1.23 7.84
N LEU A 190 -6.13 0.54 7.89
CA LEU A 190 -4.81 1.18 7.80
C LEU A 190 -4.55 1.69 6.38
N ASN A 191 -4.91 0.91 5.35
CA ASN A 191 -4.72 1.31 3.96
C ASN A 191 -5.57 2.53 3.59
N ILE A 192 -6.85 2.60 4.02
CA ILE A 192 -7.70 3.78 3.83
C ILE A 192 -7.01 5.02 4.41
N ALA A 193 -6.54 4.96 5.65
CA ALA A 193 -5.90 6.08 6.32
C ALA A 193 -4.54 6.42 5.67
N SER A 194 -3.73 5.43 5.30
CA SER A 194 -2.42 5.62 4.66
C SER A 194 -2.53 6.33 3.32
N TYR A 195 -3.39 5.83 2.41
CA TYR A 195 -3.57 6.45 1.09
C TYR A 195 -4.30 7.80 1.15
N SER A 196 -5.16 8.01 2.14
CA SER A 196 -5.74 9.33 2.40
C SER A 196 -4.68 10.32 2.88
N THR A 197 -3.73 9.89 3.70
CA THR A 197 -2.59 10.72 4.12
C THR A 197 -1.70 11.03 2.93
N LEU A 198 -1.36 10.05 2.10
CA LEU A 198 -0.58 10.26 0.87
C LEU A 198 -1.26 11.28 -0.06
N LEU A 199 -2.59 11.16 -0.26
CA LEU A 199 -3.37 12.12 -1.04
C LEU A 199 -3.23 13.55 -0.50
N HIS A 200 -3.36 13.72 0.83
CA HIS A 200 -3.19 15.04 1.45
C HIS A 200 -1.76 15.57 1.32
N MET A 201 -0.75 14.72 1.47
CA MET A 201 0.66 15.12 1.31
C MET A 201 0.93 15.60 -0.11
N VAL A 202 0.48 14.84 -1.12
CA VAL A 202 0.65 15.21 -2.53
C VAL A 202 -0.14 16.49 -2.85
N ALA A 203 -1.41 16.58 -2.44
CA ALA A 203 -2.22 17.78 -2.67
C ALA A 203 -1.66 19.06 -2.00
N GLN A 204 -0.83 18.91 -0.95
CA GLN A 204 -0.22 20.07 -0.27
C GLN A 204 0.97 20.63 -1.05
N ILE A 205 1.62 19.82 -1.88
CA ILE A 205 2.83 20.21 -2.62
C ILE A 205 2.59 20.42 -4.10
N THR A 206 1.38 20.15 -4.59
CA THR A 206 0.98 20.32 -5.99
C THR A 206 -0.15 21.32 -6.14
#